data_1011f7acd2c8aecd828ff06037f3b25c
#
_entry.id   1011f7acd2c8aecd828ff06037f3b25c
#
_cell.length_a   1.000
_cell.length_b   1.000
_cell.length_c   1.000
_cell.angle_alpha   90.00
_cell.angle_beta   90.00
_cell.angle_gamma   90.00
#
_symmetry.space_group_name_H-M   'P 1'
#
loop_
_entity.id
_entity.type
_entity.pdbx_description
1 polymer ?
#
loop_
_entity_poly.entity_id
_entity_poly.type
_entity_poly.pdbx_seq_one_letter_code
_entity_poly.pdbx_strand_id
1 'polypeptide(L)'
;MTGSHELTTGDAIATRFRAQRDSFLADGAPDLKQRRLRLDGLALGLRAWRGRFAQAVMEDFGHRPVAETAALEILPTLRGISYLRFVLPDFLRKQERNVPLLLQPGLAYVLYQPLGVVGIVSPWNYPLALSLMPLATALAAGNRVMLKPSELTPRTNALLAAFLGELFPPTQVSVVTGDATVGAEFSALPFDHLFFTGSPAVGRLVMRAAAESLTPVTLELGGKSPAIIAPGGMTARAVTSIAHGKLANAGQTCIAPDYALVPEAERDRFVDLFTASYRKLYPAGPAGPDMTAIISDHHKARLLALLDEATAQGGRIVALGTDHGRRLAPRLVLDTRPGMAIMREEIFGPVLPVVTYAGLDEALAHINAGERPLALYYFGGASGRRKVLSATTSGNVTLGNTLLHYAVNDMPFGGIGESGMGAYHGLEGLQRLSHAKGVFHPAPWHPTALLRPPFGKLPRRLLKLLIGR
;
A
#
# COMPACT_ATOMS: atom_id res chain seq x y z
N MET A 1 26.75 -2.94 -24.67
CA MET A 1 25.69 -3.35 -25.63
C MET A 1 24.39 -2.72 -25.14
N THR A 2 23.95 -1.67 -25.79
CA THR A 2 22.69 -0.95 -25.51
C THR A 2 21.56 -1.78 -26.13
N GLY A 3 21.00 -2.71 -25.34
CA GLY A 3 19.77 -3.37 -25.72
C GLY A 3 18.63 -2.35 -25.76
N SER A 4 18.13 -2.04 -26.94
CA SER A 4 16.88 -1.32 -27.11
C SER A 4 15.79 -2.15 -26.42
N HIS A 5 15.29 -1.69 -25.28
CA HIS A 5 14.05 -2.22 -24.71
C HIS A 5 12.93 -1.84 -25.68
N GLU A 6 12.53 -2.75 -26.55
CA GLU A 6 11.30 -2.60 -27.33
C GLU A 6 10.14 -2.39 -26.35
N LEU A 7 9.42 -1.29 -26.54
CA LEU A 7 8.18 -1.05 -25.85
C LEU A 7 7.21 -2.20 -26.14
N THR A 8 6.64 -2.79 -25.12
CA THR A 8 5.72 -3.92 -25.28
C THR A 8 4.44 -3.40 -25.93
N THR A 9 4.10 -3.86 -27.11
CA THR A 9 2.86 -3.47 -27.83
C THR A 9 1.63 -4.10 -27.16
N GLY A 10 0.45 -3.51 -27.36
CA GLY A 10 -0.82 -4.01 -26.81
C GLY A 10 -1.10 -5.47 -27.18
N ASP A 11 -0.84 -5.87 -28.41
CA ASP A 11 -0.99 -7.28 -28.87
C ASP A 11 -0.05 -8.24 -28.13
N ALA A 12 1.19 -7.81 -27.85
CA ALA A 12 2.15 -8.62 -27.08
C ALA A 12 1.73 -8.76 -25.62
N ILE A 13 1.13 -7.71 -25.02
CA ILE A 13 0.60 -7.74 -23.65
C ILE A 13 -0.58 -8.70 -23.57
N ALA A 14 -1.54 -8.59 -24.48
CA ALA A 14 -2.70 -9.46 -24.56
C ALA A 14 -2.32 -10.93 -24.79
N THR A 15 -1.29 -11.19 -25.59
CA THR A 15 -0.76 -12.53 -25.85
C THR A 15 -0.15 -13.13 -24.58
N ARG A 16 0.63 -12.36 -23.82
CA ARG A 16 1.19 -12.81 -22.52
C ARG A 16 0.08 -13.11 -21.50
N PHE A 17 -0.95 -12.27 -21.45
CA PHE A 17 -2.10 -12.49 -20.57
C PHE A 17 -2.80 -13.81 -20.92
N ARG A 18 -3.11 -14.05 -22.21
CA ARG A 18 -3.74 -15.31 -22.66
C ARG A 18 -2.89 -16.52 -22.30
N ALA A 19 -1.57 -16.48 -22.55
CA ALA A 19 -0.66 -17.56 -22.21
C ALA A 19 -0.64 -17.87 -20.71
N GLN A 20 -0.71 -16.86 -19.84
CA GLN A 20 -0.83 -17.07 -18.38
C GLN A 20 -2.18 -17.69 -18.00
N ARG A 21 -3.27 -17.22 -18.60
CA ARG A 21 -4.61 -17.74 -18.33
C ARG A 21 -4.74 -19.21 -18.76
N ASP A 22 -4.29 -19.53 -19.98
CA ASP A 22 -4.31 -20.89 -20.52
C ASP A 22 -3.49 -21.85 -19.62
N SER A 23 -2.28 -21.43 -19.23
CA SER A 23 -1.43 -22.19 -18.34
C SER A 23 -2.04 -22.34 -16.93
N PHE A 24 -2.74 -21.32 -16.40
CA PHE A 24 -3.45 -21.44 -15.13
C PHE A 24 -4.57 -22.48 -15.20
N LEU A 25 -5.35 -22.48 -16.28
CA LEU A 25 -6.43 -23.44 -16.47
C LEU A 25 -5.92 -24.87 -16.68
N ALA A 26 -4.78 -25.04 -17.35
CA ALA A 26 -4.17 -26.34 -17.59
C ALA A 26 -3.52 -26.93 -16.33
N ASP A 27 -2.78 -26.11 -15.55
CA ASP A 27 -2.01 -26.59 -14.40
C ASP A 27 -2.86 -26.70 -13.12
N GLY A 28 -3.97 -25.96 -13.03
CA GLY A 28 -4.79 -25.85 -11.83
C GLY A 28 -4.10 -25.09 -10.68
N ALA A 29 -4.68 -25.22 -9.47
CA ALA A 29 -4.17 -24.55 -8.28
C ALA A 29 -2.87 -25.23 -7.77
N PRO A 30 -1.78 -24.47 -7.53
CA PRO A 30 -0.56 -25.02 -6.96
C PRO A 30 -0.79 -25.48 -5.52
N ASP A 31 -0.11 -26.56 -5.15
CA ASP A 31 -0.12 -27.06 -3.78
C ASP A 31 0.74 -26.20 -2.82
N LEU A 32 0.71 -26.52 -1.52
CA LEU A 32 1.48 -25.82 -0.50
C LEU A 32 2.99 -25.85 -0.76
N LYS A 33 3.51 -27.00 -1.23
CA LYS A 33 4.94 -27.19 -1.51
C LYS A 33 5.39 -26.27 -2.66
N GLN A 34 4.65 -26.25 -3.73
CA GLN A 34 4.91 -25.41 -4.90
C GLN A 34 4.88 -23.91 -4.53
N ARG A 35 3.86 -23.47 -3.74
CA ARG A 35 3.76 -22.06 -3.29
C ARG A 35 4.96 -21.68 -2.41
N ARG A 36 5.36 -22.55 -1.47
CA ARG A 36 6.54 -22.34 -0.63
C ARG A 36 7.84 -22.26 -1.45
N LEU A 37 8.04 -23.14 -2.41
CA LEU A 37 9.22 -23.11 -3.30
C LEU A 37 9.31 -21.79 -4.07
N ARG A 38 8.19 -21.27 -4.57
CA ARG A 38 8.14 -19.96 -5.24
C ARG A 38 8.55 -18.80 -4.32
N LEU A 39 8.02 -18.78 -3.09
CA LEU A 39 8.37 -17.78 -2.08
C LEU A 39 9.84 -17.90 -1.63
N ASP A 40 10.35 -19.12 -1.44
CA ASP A 40 11.74 -19.35 -1.08
C ASP A 40 12.69 -18.90 -2.18
N GLY A 41 12.38 -19.22 -3.44
CA GLY A 41 13.14 -18.76 -4.61
C GLY A 41 13.19 -17.23 -4.70
N LEU A 42 12.03 -16.57 -4.52
CA LEU A 42 11.94 -15.11 -4.52
C LEU A 42 12.78 -14.49 -3.40
N ALA A 43 12.72 -15.04 -2.17
CA ALA A 43 13.49 -14.52 -1.03
C ALA A 43 15.01 -14.76 -1.20
N LEU A 44 15.43 -15.92 -1.68
CA LEU A 44 16.83 -16.25 -1.92
C LEU A 44 17.41 -15.37 -3.03
N GLY A 45 16.68 -15.26 -4.14
CA GLY A 45 17.07 -14.42 -5.25
C GLY A 45 17.17 -12.94 -4.85
N LEU A 46 16.19 -12.40 -4.11
CA LEU A 46 16.23 -11.01 -3.63
C LEU A 46 17.46 -10.75 -2.74
N ARG A 47 17.84 -11.71 -1.87
CA ARG A 47 19.08 -11.59 -1.09
C ARG A 47 20.34 -11.59 -1.97
N ALA A 48 20.37 -12.42 -3.00
CA ALA A 48 21.49 -12.47 -3.92
C ALA A 48 21.63 -11.18 -4.76
N TRP A 49 20.50 -10.63 -5.22
CA TRP A 49 20.48 -9.45 -6.09
C TRP A 49 20.43 -8.11 -5.35
N ARG A 50 20.40 -8.10 -4.01
CA ARG A 50 20.18 -6.92 -3.18
C ARG A 50 21.07 -5.71 -3.53
N GLY A 51 22.37 -5.96 -3.78
CA GLY A 51 23.32 -4.90 -4.12
C GLY A 51 23.05 -4.30 -5.49
N ARG A 52 22.75 -5.14 -6.50
CA ARG A 52 22.40 -4.70 -7.86
C ARG A 52 21.14 -3.84 -7.83
N PHE A 53 20.10 -4.27 -7.11
CA PHE A 53 18.87 -3.53 -6.96
C PHE A 53 19.07 -2.18 -6.26
N ALA A 54 19.78 -2.16 -5.13
CA ALA A 54 20.02 -0.92 -4.40
C ALA A 54 20.81 0.11 -5.25
N GLN A 55 21.74 -0.36 -6.05
CA GLN A 55 22.48 0.47 -6.99
C GLN A 55 21.57 1.01 -8.11
N ALA A 56 20.72 0.17 -8.71
CA ALA A 56 19.81 0.61 -9.77
C ALA A 56 18.79 1.64 -9.28
N VAL A 57 18.24 1.44 -8.08
CA VAL A 57 17.34 2.41 -7.45
C VAL A 57 18.07 3.74 -7.18
N MET A 58 19.31 3.69 -6.67
CA MET A 58 20.13 4.89 -6.48
C MET A 58 20.32 5.66 -7.79
N GLU A 59 20.60 4.96 -8.89
CA GLU A 59 20.81 5.57 -10.21
C GLU A 59 19.51 6.13 -10.82
N ASP A 60 18.37 5.46 -10.66
CA ASP A 60 17.07 5.95 -11.13
C ASP A 60 16.65 7.24 -10.42
N PHE A 61 16.91 7.34 -9.10
CA PHE A 61 16.67 8.57 -8.33
C PHE A 61 17.70 9.68 -8.61
N GLY A 62 18.84 9.32 -9.23
CA GLY A 62 20.01 10.19 -9.34
C GLY A 62 20.81 10.31 -8.03
N HIS A 63 20.20 10.03 -6.89
CA HIS A 63 20.80 9.74 -5.59
C HIS A 63 19.74 9.20 -4.63
N ARG A 64 19.96 8.02 -4.11
CA ARG A 64 19.25 7.45 -2.96
C ARG A 64 20.19 6.54 -2.19
N PRO A 65 20.34 6.69 -0.87
CA PRO A 65 21.25 5.85 -0.09
C PRO A 65 20.95 4.36 -0.27
N VAL A 66 21.98 3.57 -0.55
CA VAL A 66 21.86 2.09 -0.66
C VAL A 66 21.30 1.51 0.64
N ALA A 67 21.71 2.07 1.79
CA ALA A 67 21.20 1.67 3.10
C ALA A 67 19.69 1.95 3.25
N GLU A 68 19.18 3.05 2.70
CA GLU A 68 17.75 3.39 2.73
C GLU A 68 16.93 2.38 1.90
N THR A 69 17.39 2.04 0.68
CA THR A 69 16.76 0.98 -0.13
C THR A 69 16.78 -0.37 0.59
N ALA A 70 17.90 -0.72 1.24
CA ALA A 70 17.99 -1.95 2.01
C ALA A 70 17.03 -1.98 3.20
N ALA A 71 16.91 -0.87 3.95
CA ALA A 71 16.08 -0.76 5.15
C ALA A 71 14.58 -0.64 4.85
N LEU A 72 14.21 0.13 3.80
CA LEU A 72 12.81 0.47 3.53
C LEU A 72 12.16 -0.37 2.43
N GLU A 73 12.96 -1.12 1.63
CA GLU A 73 12.40 -1.97 0.58
C GLU A 73 12.80 -3.44 0.74
N ILE A 74 14.11 -3.74 0.77
CA ILE A 74 14.58 -5.14 0.73
C ILE A 74 14.23 -5.87 2.01
N LEU A 75 14.53 -5.29 3.17
CA LEU A 75 14.26 -5.90 4.47
C LEU A 75 12.76 -6.12 4.73
N PRO A 76 11.87 -5.13 4.55
CA PRO A 76 10.43 -5.34 4.70
C PRO A 76 9.89 -6.42 3.75
N THR A 77 10.31 -6.42 2.48
CA THR A 77 9.91 -7.43 1.50
C THR A 77 10.31 -8.84 1.93
N LEU A 78 11.56 -9.03 2.37
CA LEU A 78 12.02 -10.33 2.89
C LEU A 78 11.24 -10.79 4.13
N ARG A 79 10.90 -9.85 5.03
CA ARG A 79 10.07 -10.15 6.21
C ARG A 79 8.65 -10.52 5.83
N GLY A 80 8.06 -9.80 4.87
CA GLY A 80 6.73 -10.11 4.35
C GLY A 80 6.67 -11.48 3.67
N ILE A 81 7.66 -11.83 2.84
CA ILE A 81 7.74 -13.16 2.24
C ILE A 81 7.85 -14.26 3.32
N SER A 82 8.66 -14.01 4.36
CA SER A 82 8.80 -14.95 5.48
C SER A 82 7.49 -15.13 6.24
N TYR A 83 6.73 -14.06 6.47
CA TYR A 83 5.42 -14.10 7.09
C TYR A 83 4.41 -14.89 6.23
N LEU A 84 4.31 -14.59 4.94
CA LEU A 84 3.42 -15.32 4.02
C LEU A 84 3.72 -16.83 4.04
N ARG A 85 5.00 -17.20 3.99
CA ARG A 85 5.43 -18.60 4.08
C ARG A 85 5.02 -19.28 5.39
N PHE A 86 5.03 -18.53 6.49
CA PHE A 86 4.64 -19.01 7.82
C PHE A 86 3.14 -19.28 7.92
N VAL A 87 2.30 -18.32 7.50
CA VAL A 87 0.84 -18.41 7.66
C VAL A 87 0.15 -19.28 6.60
N LEU A 88 0.80 -19.52 5.47
CA LEU A 88 0.23 -20.22 4.32
C LEU A 88 -0.36 -21.61 4.62
N PRO A 89 0.25 -22.49 5.46
CA PRO A 89 -0.34 -23.79 5.78
C PRO A 89 -1.71 -23.68 6.45
N ASP A 90 -1.86 -22.75 7.39
CA ASP A 90 -3.12 -22.55 8.11
C ASP A 90 -4.16 -21.85 7.21
N PHE A 91 -3.74 -20.92 6.37
CA PHE A 91 -4.60 -20.27 5.40
C PHE A 91 -5.22 -21.26 4.40
N LEU A 92 -4.48 -22.28 3.96
CA LEU A 92 -4.95 -23.27 3.00
C LEU A 92 -5.80 -24.39 3.62
N ARG A 93 -5.92 -24.46 4.94
CA ARG A 93 -6.83 -25.40 5.59
C ARG A 93 -8.29 -25.05 5.35
N LYS A 94 -9.15 -26.06 5.39
CA LYS A 94 -10.58 -25.87 5.43
C LYS A 94 -10.95 -25.05 6.65
N GLN A 95 -11.62 -23.93 6.45
CA GLN A 95 -12.10 -23.09 7.53
C GLN A 95 -13.53 -23.48 7.87
N GLU A 96 -13.70 -24.26 8.93
CA GLU A 96 -15.04 -24.72 9.38
C GLU A 96 -15.97 -23.55 9.69
N ARG A 97 -17.27 -23.77 9.43
CA ARG A 97 -18.34 -22.81 9.67
C ARG A 97 -19.46 -23.47 10.44
N ASN A 98 -20.12 -22.69 11.28
CA ASN A 98 -21.27 -23.15 12.04
C ASN A 98 -22.41 -23.49 11.11
N VAL A 99 -23.00 -24.69 11.32
CA VAL A 99 -24.16 -25.15 10.59
C VAL A 99 -25.40 -24.95 11.48
N PRO A 100 -26.46 -24.26 10.99
CA PRO A 100 -27.70 -24.09 11.72
C PRO A 100 -28.34 -25.43 12.12
N LEU A 101 -29.01 -25.46 13.27
CA LEU A 101 -29.57 -26.68 13.85
C LEU A 101 -30.46 -27.46 12.86
N LEU A 102 -31.24 -26.77 12.04
CA LEU A 102 -32.10 -27.38 11.02
C LEU A 102 -31.36 -28.08 9.88
N LEU A 103 -30.06 -27.85 9.73
CA LEU A 103 -29.20 -28.44 8.70
C LEU A 103 -28.17 -29.41 9.27
N GLN A 104 -28.18 -29.61 10.60
CA GLN A 104 -27.31 -30.61 11.23
C GLN A 104 -27.83 -32.03 10.99
N PRO A 105 -26.92 -33.02 10.95
CA PRO A 105 -25.47 -32.96 11.19
C PRO A 105 -24.62 -32.67 9.94
N GLY A 106 -24.99 -31.69 9.12
CA GLY A 106 -24.21 -31.26 7.96
C GLY A 106 -22.87 -30.63 8.32
N LEU A 107 -21.97 -30.56 7.34
CA LEU A 107 -20.65 -29.90 7.47
C LEU A 107 -20.58 -28.70 6.53
N ALA A 108 -20.09 -27.57 7.04
CA ALA A 108 -19.86 -26.37 6.25
C ALA A 108 -18.43 -25.86 6.45
N TYR A 109 -17.79 -25.46 5.39
CA TYR A 109 -16.45 -24.86 5.44
C TYR A 109 -16.19 -23.93 4.26
N VAL A 110 -15.17 -23.09 4.40
CA VAL A 110 -14.65 -22.24 3.32
C VAL A 110 -13.30 -22.79 2.86
N LEU A 111 -13.12 -22.82 1.54
CA LEU A 111 -11.85 -23.07 0.88
C LEU A 111 -11.42 -21.81 0.14
N TYR A 112 -10.18 -21.36 0.36
CA TYR A 112 -9.58 -20.31 -0.43
C TYR A 112 -8.90 -20.87 -1.68
N GLN A 113 -9.32 -20.39 -2.83
CA GLN A 113 -8.80 -20.80 -4.14
C GLN A 113 -8.13 -19.60 -4.82
N PRO A 114 -7.08 -19.82 -5.64
CA PRO A 114 -6.51 -18.74 -6.44
C PRO A 114 -7.56 -18.17 -7.39
N LEU A 115 -7.44 -16.88 -7.69
CA LEU A 115 -8.32 -16.18 -8.62
C LEU A 115 -8.01 -16.55 -10.08
N GLY A 116 -6.71 -16.53 -10.44
CA GLY A 116 -6.25 -16.76 -11.81
C GLY A 116 -5.02 -15.91 -12.13
N VAL A 117 -5.17 -14.92 -13.01
CA VAL A 117 -4.11 -13.98 -13.41
C VAL A 117 -4.33 -12.64 -12.73
N VAL A 118 -3.36 -12.22 -11.91
CA VAL A 118 -3.38 -10.94 -11.19
C VAL A 118 -2.49 -9.95 -11.93
N GLY A 119 -3.06 -8.80 -12.32
CA GLY A 119 -2.32 -7.65 -12.81
C GLY A 119 -1.82 -6.80 -11.63
N ILE A 120 -0.57 -6.36 -11.67
CA ILE A 120 0.02 -5.45 -10.67
C ILE A 120 0.61 -4.25 -11.38
N VAL A 121 0.14 -3.05 -11.06
CA VAL A 121 0.73 -1.79 -11.49
C VAL A 121 1.39 -1.14 -10.29
N SER A 122 2.71 -1.00 -10.32
CA SER A 122 3.49 -0.50 -9.18
C SER A 122 4.13 0.86 -9.45
N PRO A 123 4.28 1.71 -8.41
CA PRO A 123 4.81 3.06 -8.51
C PRO A 123 6.34 3.08 -8.46
N TRP A 124 6.90 4.27 -8.61
CA TRP A 124 8.32 4.53 -8.64
C TRP A 124 8.98 4.76 -7.28
N ASN A 125 8.23 5.15 -6.24
CA ASN A 125 8.79 5.64 -4.98
C ASN A 125 9.45 4.55 -4.11
N TYR A 126 8.93 3.35 -4.15
CA TYR A 126 9.50 2.12 -3.57
C TYR A 126 9.38 0.98 -4.59
N PRO A 127 10.15 1.05 -5.69
CA PRO A 127 9.93 0.21 -6.87
C PRO A 127 10.10 -1.28 -6.60
N LEU A 128 10.93 -1.66 -5.63
CA LEU A 128 11.12 -3.07 -5.24
C LEU A 128 10.00 -3.55 -4.32
N ALA A 129 9.78 -2.86 -3.21
CA ALA A 129 8.81 -3.29 -2.20
C ALA A 129 7.38 -3.31 -2.75
N LEU A 130 6.98 -2.24 -3.47
CA LEU A 130 5.62 -2.11 -4.00
C LEU A 130 5.38 -2.93 -5.28
N SER A 131 6.42 -3.53 -5.86
CA SER A 131 6.30 -4.56 -6.89
C SER A 131 6.30 -5.96 -6.28
N LEU A 132 7.27 -6.26 -5.41
CA LEU A 132 7.53 -7.62 -4.96
C LEU A 132 6.60 -8.10 -3.83
N MET A 133 6.07 -7.20 -2.98
CA MET A 133 5.13 -7.61 -1.93
C MET A 133 3.76 -8.04 -2.48
N PRO A 134 3.08 -7.26 -3.34
CA PRO A 134 1.86 -7.73 -3.99
C PRO A 134 2.08 -8.99 -4.83
N LEU A 135 3.22 -9.08 -5.55
CA LEU A 135 3.62 -10.27 -6.30
C LEU A 135 3.78 -11.49 -5.39
N ALA A 136 4.49 -11.36 -4.27
CA ALA A 136 4.67 -12.46 -3.32
C ALA A 136 3.34 -12.92 -2.72
N THR A 137 2.43 -11.97 -2.40
CA THR A 137 1.09 -12.27 -1.88
C THR A 137 0.24 -13.00 -2.92
N ALA A 138 0.30 -12.57 -4.20
CA ALA A 138 -0.40 -13.24 -5.30
C ALA A 138 0.12 -14.66 -5.56
N LEU A 139 1.45 -14.85 -5.52
CA LEU A 139 2.07 -16.17 -5.64
C LEU A 139 1.72 -17.08 -4.45
N ALA A 140 1.69 -16.55 -3.23
CA ALA A 140 1.26 -17.25 -2.02
C ALA A 140 -0.21 -17.69 -2.12
N ALA A 141 -1.08 -16.83 -2.62
CA ALA A 141 -2.47 -17.16 -2.92
C ALA A 141 -2.64 -18.17 -4.05
N GLY A 142 -1.58 -18.40 -4.85
CA GLY A 142 -1.55 -19.41 -5.93
C GLY A 142 -1.82 -18.87 -7.32
N ASN A 143 -1.85 -17.55 -7.48
CA ASN A 143 -2.10 -16.88 -8.74
C ASN A 143 -0.88 -16.85 -9.67
N ARG A 144 -1.12 -16.48 -10.91
CA ARG A 144 -0.13 -16.01 -11.88
C ARG A 144 -0.11 -14.48 -11.85
N VAL A 145 1.02 -13.88 -12.26
CA VAL A 145 1.21 -12.45 -12.09
C VAL A 145 1.74 -11.81 -13.37
N MET A 146 1.11 -10.73 -13.79
CA MET A 146 1.69 -9.76 -14.70
C MET A 146 2.01 -8.48 -13.92
N LEU A 147 3.24 -7.99 -14.03
CA LEU A 147 3.73 -6.80 -13.33
C LEU A 147 4.05 -5.70 -14.33
N LYS A 148 3.47 -4.51 -14.16
CA LYS A 148 3.81 -3.27 -14.89
C LYS A 148 4.38 -2.26 -13.90
N PRO A 149 5.73 -2.16 -13.76
CA PRO A 149 6.36 -1.15 -12.92
C PRO A 149 6.34 0.23 -13.59
N SER A 150 6.55 1.29 -12.80
CA SER A 150 6.56 2.66 -13.28
C SER A 150 7.73 2.93 -14.23
N GLU A 151 7.49 3.68 -15.30
CA GLU A 151 8.49 4.13 -16.27
C GLU A 151 9.56 5.06 -15.69
N LEU A 152 9.32 5.63 -14.51
CA LEU A 152 10.27 6.53 -13.86
C LEU A 152 11.48 5.82 -13.23
N THR A 153 11.46 4.48 -13.16
CA THR A 153 12.56 3.67 -12.61
C THR A 153 13.06 2.62 -13.62
N PRO A 154 13.55 3.04 -14.81
CA PRO A 154 13.85 2.14 -15.92
C PRO A 154 14.97 1.14 -15.62
N ARG A 155 16.00 1.53 -14.86
CA ARG A 155 17.12 0.63 -14.48
C ARG A 155 16.65 -0.46 -13.52
N THR A 156 15.85 -0.08 -12.53
CA THR A 156 15.22 -1.02 -11.60
C THR A 156 14.29 -1.96 -12.33
N ASN A 157 13.50 -1.46 -13.29
CA ASN A 157 12.58 -2.26 -14.10
C ASN A 157 13.31 -3.33 -14.94
N ALA A 158 14.43 -2.95 -15.56
CA ALA A 158 15.25 -3.89 -16.31
C ALA A 158 15.77 -5.03 -15.42
N LEU A 159 16.22 -4.69 -14.20
CA LEU A 159 16.64 -5.70 -13.23
C LEU A 159 15.48 -6.54 -12.71
N LEU A 160 14.30 -5.96 -12.48
CA LEU A 160 13.10 -6.72 -12.08
C LEU A 160 12.71 -7.73 -13.16
N ALA A 161 12.74 -7.33 -14.43
CA ALA A 161 12.43 -8.21 -15.56
C ALA A 161 13.45 -9.37 -15.65
N ALA A 162 14.74 -9.09 -15.56
CA ALA A 162 15.79 -10.11 -15.57
C ALA A 162 15.66 -11.05 -14.35
N PHE A 163 15.54 -10.50 -13.16
CA PHE A 163 15.42 -11.23 -11.90
C PHE A 163 14.22 -12.17 -11.88
N LEU A 164 13.04 -11.66 -12.24
CA LEU A 164 11.82 -12.48 -12.24
C LEU A 164 11.83 -13.51 -13.37
N GLY A 165 12.46 -13.19 -14.52
CA GLY A 165 12.64 -14.11 -15.64
C GLY A 165 13.61 -15.27 -15.34
N GLU A 166 14.60 -15.08 -14.44
CA GLU A 166 15.43 -16.18 -13.95
C GLU A 166 14.69 -17.14 -13.01
N LEU A 167 13.72 -16.63 -12.25
CA LEU A 167 13.02 -17.40 -11.24
C LEU A 167 11.74 -18.08 -11.73
N PHE A 168 11.06 -17.50 -12.72
CA PHE A 168 9.74 -17.93 -13.14
C PHE A 168 9.61 -17.96 -14.68
N PRO A 169 8.92 -18.95 -15.23
CA PRO A 169 8.54 -18.90 -16.63
C PRO A 169 7.55 -17.75 -16.88
N PRO A 170 7.53 -17.16 -18.07
CA PRO A 170 6.65 -16.00 -18.39
C PRO A 170 5.16 -16.35 -18.27
N THR A 171 4.79 -17.62 -18.36
CA THR A 171 3.44 -18.11 -18.09
C THR A 171 3.06 -18.09 -16.61
N GLN A 172 4.01 -17.86 -15.69
CA GLN A 172 3.76 -17.73 -14.26
C GLN A 172 3.93 -16.28 -13.77
N VAL A 173 5.04 -15.64 -14.13
CA VAL A 173 5.31 -14.22 -13.83
C VAL A 173 5.88 -13.56 -15.07
N SER A 174 5.31 -12.44 -15.47
CA SER A 174 5.84 -11.64 -16.57
C SER A 174 5.89 -10.17 -16.20
N VAL A 175 6.93 -9.47 -16.66
CA VAL A 175 7.10 -8.02 -16.47
C VAL A 175 6.81 -7.34 -17.82
N VAL A 176 5.95 -6.31 -17.75
CA VAL A 176 5.58 -5.45 -18.88
C VAL A 176 6.16 -4.08 -18.62
N THR A 177 7.10 -3.64 -19.42
CA THR A 177 7.70 -2.30 -19.36
C THR A 177 7.09 -1.39 -20.41
N GLY A 178 6.98 -0.11 -20.11
CA GLY A 178 6.42 0.88 -21.01
C GLY A 178 5.90 2.11 -20.26
N ASP A 179 5.44 3.08 -21.01
CA ASP A 179 4.93 4.36 -20.53
C ASP A 179 3.48 4.30 -20.04
N ALA A 180 2.85 5.46 -19.87
CA ALA A 180 1.46 5.58 -19.45
C ALA A 180 0.47 4.95 -20.43
N THR A 181 0.78 4.93 -21.76
CA THR A 181 -0.06 4.29 -22.78
C THR A 181 -0.10 2.79 -22.56
N VAL A 182 1.07 2.17 -22.39
CA VAL A 182 1.19 0.75 -22.02
C VAL A 182 0.49 0.46 -20.68
N GLY A 183 0.54 1.40 -19.73
CA GLY A 183 -0.19 1.30 -18.45
C GLY A 183 -1.72 1.26 -18.64
N ALA A 184 -2.25 2.06 -19.55
CA ALA A 184 -3.68 2.07 -19.87
C ALA A 184 -4.11 0.76 -20.56
N GLU A 185 -3.36 0.30 -21.58
CA GLU A 185 -3.59 -0.99 -22.25
C GLU A 185 -3.53 -2.17 -21.28
N PHE A 186 -2.53 -2.18 -20.38
CA PHE A 186 -2.40 -3.18 -19.33
C PHE A 186 -3.61 -3.19 -18.41
N SER A 187 -4.06 -2.02 -17.95
CA SER A 187 -5.19 -1.90 -17.02
C SER A 187 -6.55 -2.28 -17.64
N ALA A 188 -6.65 -2.29 -18.95
CA ALA A 188 -7.84 -2.71 -19.70
C ALA A 188 -7.94 -4.24 -19.92
N LEU A 189 -6.89 -5.01 -19.57
CA LEU A 189 -6.94 -6.47 -19.69
C LEU A 189 -7.93 -7.07 -18.67
N PRO A 190 -8.65 -8.14 -19.04
CA PRO A 190 -9.62 -8.78 -18.16
C PRO A 190 -8.95 -9.68 -17.11
N PHE A 191 -8.17 -9.06 -16.22
CA PHE A 191 -7.55 -9.75 -15.09
C PHE A 191 -8.59 -10.31 -14.13
N ASP A 192 -8.24 -11.36 -13.41
CA ASP A 192 -9.05 -11.88 -12.32
C ASP A 192 -8.95 -11.01 -11.06
N HIS A 193 -7.92 -10.16 -10.97
CA HIS A 193 -7.76 -9.06 -10.02
C HIS A 193 -6.72 -8.06 -10.53
N LEU A 194 -6.95 -6.77 -10.34
CA LEU A 194 -5.99 -5.72 -10.67
C LEU A 194 -5.57 -4.97 -9.39
N PHE A 195 -4.29 -5.04 -9.08
CA PHE A 195 -3.66 -4.34 -7.97
C PHE A 195 -2.95 -3.10 -8.50
N PHE A 196 -3.31 -1.93 -8.00
CA PHE A 196 -2.74 -0.65 -8.40
C PHE A 196 -2.24 0.12 -7.18
N THR A 197 -1.01 0.63 -7.27
CA THR A 197 -0.47 1.61 -6.31
C THR A 197 -0.05 2.86 -7.06
N GLY A 198 -0.56 4.02 -6.64
CA GLY A 198 -0.25 5.30 -7.29
C GLY A 198 -1.13 6.45 -6.82
N SER A 199 -1.29 7.49 -7.67
CA SER A 199 -2.10 8.66 -7.31
C SER A 199 -3.61 8.37 -7.42
N PRO A 200 -4.46 9.07 -6.63
CA PRO A 200 -5.92 8.96 -6.72
C PRO A 200 -6.47 9.25 -8.12
N ALA A 201 -5.87 10.19 -8.84
CA ALA A 201 -6.28 10.53 -10.20
C ALA A 201 -6.12 9.34 -11.16
N VAL A 202 -4.96 8.67 -11.14
CA VAL A 202 -4.69 7.48 -11.97
C VAL A 202 -5.49 6.28 -11.47
N GLY A 203 -5.65 6.11 -10.16
CA GLY A 203 -6.47 5.03 -9.57
C GLY A 203 -7.92 5.04 -10.07
N ARG A 204 -8.52 6.22 -10.24
CA ARG A 204 -9.86 6.35 -10.84
C ARG A 204 -9.89 5.89 -12.31
N LEU A 205 -8.84 6.17 -13.08
CA LEU A 205 -8.74 5.71 -14.48
C LEU A 205 -8.61 4.19 -14.54
N VAL A 206 -7.75 3.61 -13.70
CA VAL A 206 -7.56 2.16 -13.57
C VAL A 206 -8.88 1.47 -13.18
N MET A 207 -9.60 2.02 -12.20
CA MET A 207 -10.89 1.47 -11.77
C MET A 207 -11.93 1.53 -12.87
N ARG A 208 -11.98 2.60 -13.67
CA ARG A 208 -12.88 2.70 -14.84
C ARG A 208 -12.55 1.63 -15.88
N ALA A 209 -11.27 1.45 -16.22
CA ALA A 209 -10.85 0.43 -17.17
C ALA A 209 -11.20 -0.99 -16.68
N ALA A 210 -10.96 -1.29 -15.41
CA ALA A 210 -11.27 -2.57 -14.79
C ALA A 210 -12.79 -2.87 -14.77
N ALA A 211 -13.65 -1.85 -14.68
CA ALA A 211 -15.09 -2.00 -14.64
C ALA A 211 -15.65 -2.61 -15.94
N GLU A 212 -15.04 -2.36 -17.08
CA GLU A 212 -15.46 -2.90 -18.39
C GLU A 212 -15.40 -4.45 -18.44
N SER A 213 -14.53 -5.04 -17.65
CA SER A 213 -14.34 -6.50 -17.54
C SER A 213 -14.82 -7.06 -16.19
N LEU A 214 -15.48 -6.26 -15.34
CA LEU A 214 -15.85 -6.61 -13.96
C LEU A 214 -14.65 -7.10 -13.13
N THR A 215 -13.45 -6.62 -13.46
CA THR A 215 -12.21 -6.97 -12.75
C THR A 215 -12.20 -6.34 -11.36
N PRO A 216 -12.15 -7.12 -10.26
CA PRO A 216 -11.99 -6.57 -8.92
C PRO A 216 -10.66 -5.83 -8.78
N VAL A 217 -10.66 -4.71 -8.04
CA VAL A 217 -9.46 -3.90 -7.84
C VAL A 217 -9.05 -3.81 -6.38
N THR A 218 -7.74 -3.71 -6.14
CA THR A 218 -7.14 -3.15 -4.92
C THR A 218 -6.43 -1.87 -5.32
N LEU A 219 -6.77 -0.76 -4.67
CA LEU A 219 -6.20 0.54 -4.93
C LEU A 219 -5.47 1.01 -3.68
N GLU A 220 -4.15 1.14 -3.78
CA GLU A 220 -3.28 1.72 -2.76
C GLU A 220 -2.90 3.13 -3.22
N LEU A 221 -3.53 4.12 -2.62
CA LEU A 221 -3.42 5.49 -3.04
C LEU A 221 -2.69 6.32 -1.97
N GLY A 222 -2.52 7.60 -2.21
CA GLY A 222 -1.91 8.50 -1.26
C GLY A 222 -2.93 9.15 -0.33
N GLY A 223 -2.58 10.31 0.15
CA GLY A 223 -3.45 11.13 0.97
C GLY A 223 -2.66 12.06 1.89
N LYS A 224 -3.39 12.92 2.62
CA LYS A 224 -2.79 13.87 3.55
C LYS A 224 -2.74 13.27 4.96
N SER A 225 -1.72 12.45 5.21
CA SER A 225 -1.51 11.75 6.48
C SER A 225 -1.12 12.70 7.62
N PRO A 226 -1.97 12.93 8.65
CA PRO A 226 -1.68 13.83 9.75
C PRO A 226 -0.74 13.21 10.79
N ALA A 227 0.14 14.05 11.36
CA ALA A 227 0.85 13.74 12.59
C ALA A 227 0.34 14.65 13.72
N ILE A 228 -0.38 14.09 14.68
CA ILE A 228 -1.00 14.81 15.78
C ILE A 228 -0.08 14.75 17.01
N ILE A 229 0.39 15.90 17.49
CA ILE A 229 1.04 16.02 18.80
C ILE A 229 0.00 16.58 19.75
N ALA A 230 -0.50 15.76 20.68
CA ALA A 230 -1.44 16.19 21.68
C ALA A 230 -0.75 17.00 22.80
N PRO A 231 -1.49 17.78 23.61
CA PRO A 231 -0.94 18.43 24.80
C PRO A 231 -0.18 17.43 25.67
N GLY A 232 1.06 17.77 26.06
CA GLY A 232 1.98 16.88 26.77
C GLY A 232 2.67 15.81 25.92
N GLY A 233 2.37 15.71 24.63
CA GLY A 233 3.02 14.80 23.66
C GLY A 233 4.26 15.37 22.98
N MET A 234 4.54 16.66 23.15
CA MET A 234 5.68 17.35 22.55
C MET A 234 7.00 16.96 23.23
N THR A 235 7.61 15.93 22.70
CA THR A 235 8.92 15.44 23.15
C THR A 235 9.92 15.42 22.01
N ALA A 236 11.21 15.51 22.29
CA ALA A 236 12.24 15.38 21.27
C ALA A 236 12.11 14.06 20.49
N ARG A 237 11.75 12.97 21.16
CA ARG A 237 11.51 11.65 20.54
C ARG A 237 10.36 11.70 19.55
N ALA A 238 9.23 12.29 19.92
CA ALA A 238 8.05 12.42 19.06
C ALA A 238 8.38 13.22 17.79
N VAL A 239 9.03 14.38 17.96
CA VAL A 239 9.39 15.24 16.83
C VAL A 239 10.49 14.61 15.95
N THR A 240 11.46 13.89 16.54
CA THR A 240 12.44 13.11 15.76
C THR A 240 11.76 12.01 14.94
N SER A 241 10.74 11.35 15.47
CA SER A 241 9.98 10.36 14.71
C SER A 241 9.23 11.00 13.53
N ILE A 242 8.61 12.17 13.75
CA ILE A 242 7.94 12.92 12.66
C ILE A 242 8.96 13.37 11.61
N ALA A 243 10.09 13.89 12.03
CA ALA A 243 11.17 14.31 11.13
C ALA A 243 11.69 13.12 10.29
N HIS A 244 11.97 11.98 10.92
CA HIS A 244 12.39 10.77 10.22
C HIS A 244 11.31 10.31 9.22
N GLY A 245 10.04 10.21 9.67
CA GLY A 245 8.94 9.76 8.80
C GLY A 245 8.68 10.70 7.62
N LYS A 246 8.90 12.01 7.81
CA LYS A 246 8.78 13.01 6.74
C LYS A 246 9.97 12.99 5.78
N LEU A 247 11.17 12.69 6.26
CA LEU A 247 12.40 12.83 5.47
C LEU A 247 12.88 11.51 4.85
N ALA A 248 12.39 10.36 5.32
CA ALA A 248 12.62 9.08 4.67
C ALA A 248 12.19 9.14 3.21
N ASN A 249 13.05 8.69 2.30
CA ASN A 249 12.87 8.81 0.85
C ASN A 249 12.54 10.25 0.40
N ALA A 250 13.08 11.26 1.10
CA ALA A 250 12.77 12.68 0.89
C ALA A 250 11.26 12.99 0.95
N GLY A 251 10.48 12.25 1.75
CA GLY A 251 9.03 12.43 1.87
C GLY A 251 8.21 11.89 0.70
N GLN A 252 8.83 11.20 -0.25
CA GLN A 252 8.18 10.56 -1.40
C GLN A 252 7.56 9.22 -0.99
N THR A 253 6.67 9.26 0.01
CA THR A 253 6.10 8.10 0.70
C THR A 253 4.62 8.36 0.98
N CYS A 254 3.75 7.46 0.56
CA CYS A 254 2.28 7.58 0.71
C CYS A 254 1.83 7.67 2.18
N ILE A 255 2.63 7.15 3.10
CA ILE A 255 2.40 7.22 4.54
C ILE A 255 3.33 8.23 5.25
N ALA A 256 4.08 9.07 4.54
CA ALA A 256 4.84 10.14 5.19
C ALA A 256 3.88 11.11 5.91
N PRO A 257 4.23 11.64 7.09
CA PRO A 257 3.48 12.76 7.65
C PRO A 257 3.35 13.88 6.62
N ASP A 258 2.13 14.15 6.18
CA ASP A 258 1.90 15.16 5.14
C ASP A 258 1.73 16.55 5.74
N TYR A 259 1.21 16.64 6.96
CA TYR A 259 1.22 17.82 7.81
C TYR A 259 1.28 17.43 9.29
N ALA A 260 1.69 18.38 10.14
CA ALA A 260 1.72 18.22 11.60
C ALA A 260 0.66 19.11 12.26
N LEU A 261 -0.15 18.53 13.15
CA LEU A 261 -1.06 19.22 14.04
C LEU A 261 -0.40 19.41 15.41
N VAL A 262 -0.22 20.66 15.83
CA VAL A 262 0.59 21.04 16.98
C VAL A 262 -0.19 22.01 17.86
N PRO A 263 -0.21 21.87 19.20
CA PRO A 263 -0.79 22.86 20.07
C PRO A 263 -0.18 24.25 19.80
N GLU A 264 -1.00 25.28 19.71
CA GLU A 264 -0.58 26.63 19.33
C GLU A 264 0.57 27.15 20.20
N ALA A 265 0.51 26.95 21.50
CA ALA A 265 1.53 27.35 22.46
C ALA A 265 2.87 26.61 22.28
N GLU A 266 2.90 25.49 21.54
CA GLU A 266 4.09 24.66 21.35
C GLU A 266 4.65 24.75 19.91
N ARG A 267 4.10 25.63 19.06
CA ARG A 267 4.50 25.75 17.65
C ARG A 267 6.00 26.00 17.47
N ASP A 268 6.53 27.00 18.14
CA ASP A 268 7.93 27.40 17.97
C ASP A 268 8.87 26.34 18.54
N ARG A 269 8.49 25.70 19.65
CA ARG A 269 9.20 24.53 20.19
C ARG A 269 9.22 23.35 19.21
N PHE A 270 8.13 23.12 18.48
CA PHE A 270 8.10 22.09 17.43
C PHE A 270 9.12 22.41 16.33
N VAL A 271 9.16 23.66 15.85
CA VAL A 271 10.10 24.11 14.83
C VAL A 271 11.55 23.89 15.27
N ASP A 272 11.88 24.25 16.51
CA ASP A 272 13.22 24.07 17.07
C ASP A 272 13.59 22.58 17.20
N LEU A 273 12.70 21.77 17.74
CA LEU A 273 12.93 20.32 17.88
C LEU A 273 13.01 19.60 16.53
N PHE A 274 12.21 20.01 15.54
CA PHE A 274 12.28 19.44 14.19
C PHE A 274 13.60 19.81 13.52
N THR A 275 14.03 21.06 13.64
CA THR A 275 15.31 21.55 13.12
C THR A 275 16.49 20.79 13.75
N ALA A 276 16.49 20.62 15.06
CA ALA A 276 17.49 19.86 15.78
C ALA A 276 17.50 18.37 15.37
N SER A 277 16.32 17.79 15.21
CA SER A 277 16.16 16.39 14.73
C SER A 277 16.71 16.22 13.32
N TYR A 278 16.37 17.14 12.41
CA TYR A 278 16.90 17.12 11.05
C TYR A 278 18.44 17.18 11.04
N ARG A 279 19.03 18.14 11.76
CA ARG A 279 20.51 18.27 11.83
C ARG A 279 21.18 17.02 12.39
N LYS A 280 20.53 16.34 13.33
CA LYS A 280 21.02 15.08 13.89
C LYS A 280 20.93 13.91 12.91
N LEU A 281 19.81 13.80 12.18
CA LEU A 281 19.55 12.70 11.24
C LEU A 281 20.35 12.86 9.94
N TYR A 282 20.52 14.10 9.48
CA TYR A 282 21.18 14.45 8.21
C TYR A 282 22.26 15.53 8.44
N PRO A 283 23.36 15.21 9.13
CA PRO A 283 24.36 16.21 9.56
C PRO A 283 25.06 16.92 8.39
N ALA A 284 25.19 16.26 7.24
CA ALA A 284 25.75 16.83 6.02
C ALA A 284 24.69 17.51 5.11
N GLY A 285 23.43 17.55 5.55
CA GLY A 285 22.34 18.16 4.79
C GLY A 285 22.12 17.56 3.40
N PRO A 286 21.51 18.32 2.45
CA PRO A 286 21.19 17.81 1.11
C PRO A 286 22.45 17.47 0.26
N ALA A 287 23.60 18.04 0.55
CA ALA A 287 24.85 17.70 -0.13
C ALA A 287 25.44 16.35 0.35
N GLY A 288 25.00 15.89 1.54
CA GLY A 288 25.50 14.66 2.15
C GLY A 288 24.97 13.38 1.49
N PRO A 289 25.51 12.21 1.88
CA PRO A 289 25.19 10.94 1.26
C PRO A 289 23.81 10.38 1.68
N ASP A 290 23.20 10.91 2.76
CA ASP A 290 22.04 10.28 3.39
C ASP A 290 20.69 10.82 2.93
N MET A 291 20.67 11.96 2.20
CA MET A 291 19.42 12.52 1.66
C MET A 291 19.12 12.05 0.24
N THR A 292 17.94 11.44 0.08
CA THR A 292 17.42 11.00 -1.21
C THR A 292 17.03 12.20 -2.09
N ALA A 293 17.28 12.10 -3.40
CA ALA A 293 16.83 13.08 -4.38
C ALA A 293 15.35 12.93 -4.72
N ILE A 294 14.72 14.02 -5.14
CA ILE A 294 13.41 13.96 -5.79
C ILE A 294 13.55 13.23 -7.13
N ILE A 295 12.63 12.32 -7.43
CA ILE A 295 12.74 11.38 -8.55
C ILE A 295 12.98 12.05 -9.91
N SER A 296 12.43 13.24 -10.14
CA SER A 296 12.57 13.98 -11.41
C SER A 296 12.51 15.48 -11.20
N ASP A 297 12.99 16.23 -12.20
CA ASP A 297 12.88 17.69 -12.21
C ASP A 297 11.42 18.17 -12.27
N HIS A 298 10.54 17.43 -12.92
CA HIS A 298 9.10 17.70 -12.93
C HIS A 298 8.51 17.65 -11.51
N HIS A 299 8.82 16.60 -10.72
CA HIS A 299 8.34 16.50 -9.35
C HIS A 299 8.98 17.56 -8.44
N LYS A 300 10.25 17.91 -8.66
CA LYS A 300 10.89 19.02 -7.96
C LYS A 300 10.19 20.35 -8.25
N ALA A 301 9.92 20.65 -9.52
CA ALA A 301 9.24 21.88 -9.93
C ALA A 301 7.84 21.98 -9.30
N ARG A 302 7.07 20.87 -9.23
CA ARG A 302 5.79 20.83 -8.54
C ARG A 302 5.90 21.20 -7.05
N LEU A 303 6.91 20.68 -6.37
CA LEU A 303 7.15 21.01 -4.94
C LEU A 303 7.49 22.47 -4.73
N LEU A 304 8.30 23.06 -5.61
CA LEU A 304 8.62 24.49 -5.55
C LEU A 304 7.40 25.35 -5.82
N ALA A 305 6.57 24.99 -6.80
CA ALA A 305 5.32 25.68 -7.10
C ALA A 305 4.33 25.68 -5.91
N LEU A 306 4.25 24.56 -5.15
CA LEU A 306 3.45 24.50 -3.90
C LEU A 306 3.98 25.48 -2.84
N LEU A 307 5.29 25.65 -2.73
CA LEU A 307 5.91 26.59 -1.79
C LEU A 307 5.71 28.06 -2.21
N ASP A 308 5.84 28.35 -3.50
CA ASP A 308 5.62 29.67 -4.07
C ASP A 308 4.16 30.10 -3.87
N GLU A 309 3.20 29.21 -4.15
CA GLU A 309 1.77 29.44 -3.92
C GLU A 309 1.46 29.67 -2.44
N ALA A 310 2.00 28.83 -1.55
CA ALA A 310 1.82 28.99 -0.11
C ALA A 310 2.36 30.35 0.38
N THR A 311 3.53 30.75 -0.12
CA THR A 311 4.13 32.06 0.20
C THR A 311 3.28 33.21 -0.30
N ALA A 312 2.79 33.14 -1.54
CA ALA A 312 1.91 34.16 -2.12
C ALA A 312 0.59 34.33 -1.35
N GLN A 313 0.11 33.27 -0.68
CA GLN A 313 -1.07 33.32 0.19
C GLN A 313 -0.75 33.66 1.65
N GLY A 314 0.48 34.04 1.98
CA GLY A 314 0.90 34.48 3.32
C GLY A 314 1.44 33.38 4.23
N GLY A 315 1.70 32.18 3.69
CA GLY A 315 2.43 31.13 4.39
C GLY A 315 3.89 31.50 4.62
N ARG A 316 4.43 31.17 5.81
CA ARG A 316 5.81 31.44 6.17
C ARG A 316 6.68 30.20 6.01
N ILE A 317 7.66 30.25 5.12
CA ILE A 317 8.59 29.14 4.87
C ILE A 317 9.78 29.21 5.82
N VAL A 318 10.03 28.12 6.55
CA VAL A 318 11.25 27.91 7.35
C VAL A 318 12.11 26.88 6.61
N ALA A 319 13.10 27.35 5.86
CA ALA A 319 14.06 26.49 5.16
C ALA A 319 15.14 26.00 6.13
N LEU A 320 15.40 24.68 6.13
CA LEU A 320 16.34 24.07 7.06
C LEU A 320 17.74 23.81 6.43
N GLY A 321 17.98 24.37 5.25
CA GLY A 321 19.25 24.25 4.53
C GLY A 321 19.14 24.75 3.09
N THR A 322 20.19 24.49 2.30
CA THR A 322 20.27 24.84 0.88
C THR A 322 20.10 23.57 0.03
N ASP A 323 19.35 23.67 -1.05
CA ASP A 323 19.12 22.57 -2.00
C ASP A 323 20.43 22.18 -2.71
N HIS A 324 20.57 20.90 -3.06
CA HIS A 324 21.67 20.39 -3.85
C HIS A 324 21.16 19.56 -5.04
N GLY A 325 21.07 20.18 -6.21
CA GLY A 325 20.45 19.57 -7.38
C GLY A 325 18.99 19.19 -7.13
N ARG A 326 18.63 17.93 -7.30
CA ARG A 326 17.28 17.41 -6.98
C ARG A 326 17.11 17.03 -5.50
N ARG A 327 18.14 17.13 -4.66
CA ARG A 327 18.04 16.94 -3.20
C ARG A 327 17.57 18.22 -2.55
N LEU A 328 16.29 18.28 -2.22
CA LEU A 328 15.68 19.46 -1.60
C LEU A 328 15.96 19.47 -0.09
N ALA A 329 16.37 20.63 0.43
CA ALA A 329 16.42 20.86 1.87
C ALA A 329 15.01 20.78 2.46
N PRO A 330 14.83 20.24 3.67
CA PRO A 330 13.53 20.24 4.32
C PRO A 330 13.01 21.65 4.57
N ARG A 331 11.70 21.81 4.46
CA ARG A 331 10.99 23.06 4.73
C ARG A 331 9.80 22.82 5.63
N LEU A 332 9.65 23.66 6.65
CA LEU A 332 8.40 23.78 7.38
C LEU A 332 7.61 24.94 6.80
N VAL A 333 6.29 24.76 6.68
CA VAL A 333 5.39 25.82 6.22
C VAL A 333 4.45 26.17 7.37
N LEU A 334 4.57 27.38 7.88
CA LEU A 334 3.78 27.92 8.98
C LEU A 334 2.70 28.85 8.45
N ASP A 335 1.74 29.19 9.30
CA ASP A 335 0.65 30.11 8.99
C ASP A 335 -0.17 29.65 7.76
N THR A 336 -0.36 28.32 7.65
CA THR A 336 -1.10 27.72 6.55
C THR A 336 -2.60 27.93 6.68
N ARG A 337 -3.30 27.96 5.53
CA ARG A 337 -4.75 28.09 5.44
C ARG A 337 -5.34 26.94 4.62
N PRO A 338 -6.58 26.50 4.88
CA PRO A 338 -7.20 25.39 4.15
C PRO A 338 -7.26 25.57 2.62
N GLY A 339 -7.32 26.83 2.15
CA GLY A 339 -7.35 27.17 0.73
C GLY A 339 -6.04 27.00 -0.04
N MET A 340 -4.90 26.88 0.63
CA MET A 340 -3.59 26.69 0.01
C MET A 340 -3.49 25.31 -0.67
N ALA A 341 -2.87 25.22 -1.85
CA ALA A 341 -2.68 23.97 -2.57
C ALA A 341 -1.94 22.93 -1.72
N ILE A 342 -0.93 23.37 -0.95
CA ILE A 342 -0.15 22.50 -0.04
C ILE A 342 -1.03 21.84 1.06
N MET A 343 -2.21 22.40 1.37
CA MET A 343 -3.16 21.82 2.33
C MET A 343 -4.21 20.93 1.67
N ARG A 344 -4.35 20.96 0.34
CA ARG A 344 -5.32 20.16 -0.42
C ARG A 344 -4.69 19.00 -1.16
N GLU A 345 -3.48 19.20 -1.69
CA GLU A 345 -2.75 18.18 -2.46
C GLU A 345 -1.79 17.41 -1.56
N GLU A 346 -1.60 16.12 -1.84
CA GLU A 346 -0.53 15.33 -1.23
C GLU A 346 0.83 15.92 -1.63
N ILE A 347 1.67 16.22 -0.66
CA ILE A 347 2.94 16.92 -0.90
C ILE A 347 3.95 16.01 -1.60
N PHE A 348 4.14 14.78 -1.09
CA PHE A 348 5.07 13.79 -1.64
C PHE A 348 6.50 14.33 -1.80
N GLY A 349 6.99 15.01 -0.75
CA GLY A 349 8.27 15.69 -0.73
C GLY A 349 8.67 16.13 0.69
N PRO A 350 9.90 16.67 0.88
CA PRO A 350 10.45 17.03 2.19
C PRO A 350 9.93 18.39 2.71
N VAL A 351 8.63 18.64 2.55
CA VAL A 351 7.95 19.85 2.99
C VAL A 351 6.84 19.46 3.96
N LEU A 352 6.80 20.12 5.13
CA LEU A 352 5.85 19.81 6.20
C LEU A 352 5.11 21.07 6.65
N PRO A 353 3.84 21.23 6.29
CA PRO A 353 2.95 22.19 6.91
C PRO A 353 2.77 21.92 8.41
N VAL A 354 2.82 22.99 9.20
CA VAL A 354 2.56 22.96 10.64
C VAL A 354 1.28 23.73 10.91
N VAL A 355 0.23 23.00 11.24
CA VAL A 355 -1.09 23.53 11.56
C VAL A 355 -1.22 23.60 13.07
N THR A 356 -1.52 24.77 13.59
CA THR A 356 -1.76 24.96 15.03
C THR A 356 -3.22 24.73 15.39
N TYR A 357 -3.47 24.32 16.63
CA TYR A 357 -4.81 24.14 17.17
C TYR A 357 -4.85 24.50 18.66
N ALA A 358 -6.00 24.99 19.15
CA ALA A 358 -6.21 25.33 20.56
C ALA A 358 -6.59 24.10 21.41
N GLY A 359 -7.38 23.18 20.87
CA GLY A 359 -7.83 21.97 21.53
C GLY A 359 -7.92 20.77 20.61
N LEU A 360 -7.78 19.54 21.17
CA LEU A 360 -7.77 18.30 20.37
C LEU A 360 -9.03 18.15 19.48
N ASP A 361 -10.17 18.69 19.90
CA ASP A 361 -11.42 18.66 19.10
C ASP A 361 -11.29 19.45 17.80
N GLU A 362 -10.59 20.57 17.83
CA GLU A 362 -10.31 21.36 16.64
C GLU A 362 -9.37 20.59 15.66
N ALA A 363 -8.34 19.92 16.20
CA ALA A 363 -7.47 19.06 15.40
C ALA A 363 -8.26 17.93 14.73
N LEU A 364 -9.19 17.29 15.47
CA LEU A 364 -10.05 16.23 14.92
C LEU A 364 -11.03 16.79 13.88
N ALA A 365 -11.62 17.95 14.10
CA ALA A 365 -12.48 18.63 13.14
C ALA A 365 -11.73 18.94 11.83
N HIS A 366 -10.47 19.42 11.95
CA HIS A 366 -9.61 19.67 10.80
C HIS A 366 -9.36 18.40 9.98
N ILE A 367 -9.04 17.27 10.64
CA ILE A 367 -8.83 15.98 9.95
C ILE A 367 -10.11 15.52 9.26
N ASN A 368 -11.23 15.57 9.96
CA ASN A 368 -12.52 15.07 9.46
C ASN A 368 -13.15 15.95 8.37
N ALA A 369 -12.71 17.20 8.25
CA ALA A 369 -13.10 18.08 7.15
C ALA A 369 -12.38 17.74 5.82
N GLY A 370 -11.27 16.99 5.89
CA GLY A 370 -10.52 16.51 4.74
C GLY A 370 -10.92 15.10 4.31
N GLU A 371 -10.22 14.59 3.28
CA GLU A 371 -10.35 13.21 2.84
C GLU A 371 -9.68 12.25 3.85
N ARG A 372 -10.19 11.02 3.91
CA ARG A 372 -9.67 9.98 4.81
C ARG A 372 -8.26 9.57 4.41
N PRO A 373 -7.22 9.78 5.28
CA PRO A 373 -5.84 9.55 4.92
C PRO A 373 -5.48 8.06 4.95
N LEU A 374 -4.41 7.69 4.23
CA LEU A 374 -3.85 6.33 4.29
C LEU A 374 -3.24 6.02 5.66
N ALA A 375 -2.57 6.99 6.28
CA ALA A 375 -2.01 6.84 7.63
C ALA A 375 -2.38 8.01 8.54
N LEU A 376 -2.43 7.73 9.85
CA LEU A 376 -2.59 8.72 10.90
C LEU A 376 -1.58 8.42 12.02
N TYR A 377 -0.96 9.47 12.55
CA TYR A 377 0.04 9.39 13.61
C TYR A 377 -0.41 10.18 14.84
N TYR A 378 -0.29 9.56 16.02
CA TYR A 378 -0.67 10.22 17.25
C TYR A 378 0.44 10.13 18.31
N PHE A 379 0.77 11.27 18.89
CA PHE A 379 1.75 11.41 19.96
C PHE A 379 1.08 12.09 21.17
N GLY A 380 0.83 11.32 22.22
CA GLY A 380 0.16 11.85 23.42
C GLY A 380 -0.33 10.76 24.36
N GLY A 381 -1.09 11.17 25.38
CA GLY A 381 -1.59 10.30 26.43
C GLY A 381 -2.76 9.39 26.00
N ALA A 382 -3.14 8.45 26.89
CA ALA A 382 -4.13 7.42 26.60
C ALA A 382 -5.54 7.97 26.35
N SER A 383 -5.95 9.07 27.01
CA SER A 383 -7.27 9.67 26.81
C SER A 383 -7.43 10.23 25.40
N GLY A 384 -6.48 11.06 24.97
CA GLY A 384 -6.48 11.60 23.59
C GLY A 384 -6.36 10.50 22.53
N ARG A 385 -5.56 9.45 22.80
CA ARG A 385 -5.47 8.27 21.93
C ARG A 385 -6.84 7.63 21.69
N ARG A 386 -7.61 7.36 22.75
CA ARG A 386 -8.97 6.79 22.59
C ARG A 386 -9.86 7.69 21.75
N LYS A 387 -9.82 9.00 22.04
CA LYS A 387 -10.60 10.00 21.31
C LYS A 387 -10.25 10.04 19.82
N VAL A 388 -8.96 10.07 19.48
CA VAL A 388 -8.49 10.05 18.06
C VAL A 388 -8.96 8.79 17.36
N LEU A 389 -8.76 7.60 17.97
CA LEU A 389 -9.13 6.32 17.35
C LEU A 389 -10.65 6.18 17.15
N SER A 390 -11.48 6.78 18.01
CA SER A 390 -12.94 6.70 17.87
C SER A 390 -13.56 7.80 16.98
N ALA A 391 -12.87 8.94 16.85
CA ALA A 391 -13.41 10.12 16.16
C ALA A 391 -12.86 10.32 14.74
N THR A 392 -11.86 9.55 14.32
CA THR A 392 -11.26 9.65 12.98
C THR A 392 -11.32 8.32 12.23
N THR A 393 -11.27 8.40 10.90
CA THR A 393 -11.15 7.22 10.02
C THR A 393 -9.92 7.38 9.12
N SER A 394 -9.06 6.36 9.10
CA SER A 394 -7.87 6.30 8.23
C SER A 394 -7.61 4.86 7.80
N GLY A 395 -6.74 4.65 6.82
CA GLY A 395 -6.29 3.31 6.48
C GLY A 395 -5.61 2.62 7.66
N ASN A 396 -4.56 3.25 8.19
CA ASN A 396 -3.80 2.72 9.32
C ASN A 396 -3.46 3.81 10.36
N VAL A 397 -3.11 3.39 11.58
CA VAL A 397 -2.67 4.30 12.65
C VAL A 397 -1.38 3.78 13.28
N THR A 398 -0.42 4.68 13.53
CA THR A 398 0.72 4.40 14.41
C THR A 398 0.71 5.33 15.62
N LEU A 399 0.89 4.77 16.80
CA LEU A 399 0.90 5.48 18.07
C LEU A 399 2.33 5.65 18.59
N GLY A 400 2.74 6.89 18.87
CA GLY A 400 4.06 7.22 19.41
C GLY A 400 5.24 7.07 18.43
N ASN A 401 4.97 6.81 17.16
CA ASN A 401 5.97 6.71 16.10
C ASN A 401 5.33 6.99 14.72
N THR A 402 6.13 6.96 13.64
CA THR A 402 5.68 7.08 12.25
C THR A 402 6.12 5.86 11.43
N LEU A 403 5.46 5.57 10.31
CA LEU A 403 5.76 4.55 9.31
C LEU A 403 5.69 3.07 9.78
N LEU A 404 5.87 2.78 11.05
CA LEU A 404 6.10 1.42 11.57
C LEU A 404 4.96 0.43 11.34
N HIS A 405 3.72 0.88 11.15
CA HIS A 405 2.60 -0.01 10.85
C HIS A 405 2.81 -0.79 9.54
N TYR A 406 3.54 -0.23 8.56
CA TYR A 406 3.89 -0.94 7.32
C TYR A 406 4.78 -2.16 7.57
N ALA A 407 5.63 -2.13 8.61
CA ALA A 407 6.51 -3.24 8.95
C ALA A 407 5.82 -4.37 9.73
N VAL A 408 4.56 -4.20 10.14
CA VAL A 408 3.79 -5.22 10.87
C VAL A 408 3.08 -6.11 9.86
N ASN A 409 3.74 -7.16 9.41
CA ASN A 409 3.28 -8.03 8.32
C ASN A 409 1.96 -8.77 8.60
N ASP A 410 1.54 -8.86 9.87
CA ASP A 410 0.28 -9.51 10.31
C ASP A 410 -0.89 -8.53 10.43
N MET A 411 -0.70 -7.29 10.00
CA MET A 411 -1.77 -6.29 9.96
C MET A 411 -2.16 -5.99 8.52
N PRO A 412 -3.47 -5.74 8.24
CA PRO A 412 -3.86 -5.23 6.94
C PRO A 412 -3.21 -3.88 6.68
N PHE A 413 -2.74 -3.68 5.44
CA PHE A 413 -2.29 -2.39 4.95
C PHE A 413 -3.13 -2.00 3.76
N GLY A 414 -3.77 -0.84 3.82
CA GLY A 414 -4.65 -0.35 2.76
C GLY A 414 -5.40 0.91 3.16
N GLY A 415 -5.91 1.61 2.15
CA GLY A 415 -6.61 2.87 2.30
C GLY A 415 -8.13 2.72 2.42
N ILE A 416 -8.80 3.85 2.61
CA ILE A 416 -10.26 3.98 2.65
C ILE A 416 -10.68 5.29 1.96
N GLY A 417 -11.70 5.24 1.10
CA GLY A 417 -12.16 6.41 0.33
C GLY A 417 -11.10 6.87 -0.67
N GLU A 418 -10.66 8.13 -0.57
CA GLU A 418 -9.65 8.69 -1.48
C GLU A 418 -8.27 8.08 -1.29
N SER A 419 -7.97 7.49 -0.12
CA SER A 419 -6.69 6.82 0.12
C SER A 419 -6.64 5.39 -0.39
N GLY A 420 -7.75 4.81 -0.85
CA GLY A 420 -7.74 3.51 -1.50
C GLY A 420 -8.92 2.61 -1.22
N MET A 421 -8.80 1.36 -1.68
CA MET A 421 -9.80 0.31 -1.60
C MET A 421 -9.13 -1.05 -1.47
N GLY A 422 -9.46 -1.79 -0.42
CA GLY A 422 -8.87 -3.07 -0.11
C GLY A 422 -7.62 -2.97 0.78
N ALA A 423 -6.99 -4.11 1.03
CA ALA A 423 -5.75 -4.21 1.79
C ALA A 423 -4.93 -5.39 1.28
N TYR A 424 -3.61 -5.39 1.47
CA TYR A 424 -2.74 -6.42 0.89
C TYR A 424 -1.71 -7.06 1.82
N HIS A 425 -1.48 -6.55 3.02
CA HIS A 425 -0.69 -7.25 4.03
C HIS A 425 -1.56 -8.25 4.82
N GLY A 426 -0.93 -9.06 5.63
CA GLY A 426 -1.59 -9.99 6.53
C GLY A 426 -2.38 -11.10 5.85
N LEU A 427 -3.30 -11.66 6.60
CA LEU A 427 -4.27 -12.63 6.08
C LEU A 427 -5.26 -11.96 5.11
N GLU A 428 -5.57 -10.68 5.31
CA GLU A 428 -6.44 -9.89 4.46
C GLU A 428 -5.92 -9.81 3.03
N GLY A 429 -4.59 -9.68 2.84
CA GLY A 429 -3.97 -9.70 1.53
C GLY A 429 -4.12 -11.05 0.84
N LEU A 430 -3.91 -12.16 1.55
CA LEU A 430 -4.14 -13.50 1.03
C LEU A 430 -5.61 -13.74 0.66
N GLN A 431 -6.54 -13.30 1.52
CA GLN A 431 -7.98 -13.38 1.29
C GLN A 431 -8.39 -12.55 0.08
N ARG A 432 -7.85 -11.33 -0.05
CA ARG A 432 -8.16 -10.41 -1.16
C ARG A 432 -7.76 -10.97 -2.51
N LEU A 433 -6.65 -11.70 -2.59
CA LEU A 433 -6.13 -12.33 -3.79
C LEU A 433 -6.55 -13.81 -3.91
N SER A 434 -7.64 -14.19 -3.23
CA SER A 434 -8.23 -15.52 -3.27
C SER A 434 -9.74 -15.46 -3.36
N HIS A 435 -10.35 -16.50 -3.94
CA HIS A 435 -11.79 -16.71 -3.92
C HIS A 435 -12.18 -17.56 -2.71
N ALA A 436 -13.03 -17.04 -1.85
CA ALA A 436 -13.60 -17.75 -0.71
C ALA A 436 -14.77 -18.62 -1.16
N LYS A 437 -14.52 -19.91 -1.45
CA LYS A 437 -15.54 -20.86 -1.89
C LYS A 437 -16.22 -21.52 -0.70
N GLY A 438 -17.50 -21.20 -0.48
CA GLY A 438 -18.32 -21.89 0.50
C GLY A 438 -18.65 -23.30 0.03
N VAL A 439 -18.43 -24.29 0.89
CA VAL A 439 -18.78 -25.69 0.66
C VAL A 439 -19.67 -26.17 1.78
N PHE A 440 -20.85 -26.68 1.41
CA PHE A 440 -21.77 -27.30 2.35
C PHE A 440 -22.02 -28.75 1.95
N HIS A 441 -21.80 -29.66 2.89
CA HIS A 441 -22.06 -31.09 2.74
C HIS A 441 -23.24 -31.44 3.65
N PRO A 442 -24.49 -31.53 3.11
CA PRO A 442 -25.62 -31.90 3.91
C PRO A 442 -25.53 -33.37 4.33
N ALA A 443 -26.05 -33.67 5.51
CA ALA A 443 -26.30 -35.07 5.88
C ALA A 443 -27.39 -35.69 4.97
N PRO A 444 -27.41 -37.00 4.79
CA PRO A 444 -28.45 -37.68 4.01
C PRO A 444 -29.87 -37.37 4.49
N TRP A 445 -30.02 -37.18 5.80
CA TRP A 445 -31.27 -36.71 6.42
C TRP A 445 -30.99 -35.45 7.26
N HIS A 446 -31.88 -34.47 7.15
CA HIS A 446 -31.84 -33.23 7.95
C HIS A 446 -33.29 -32.70 8.13
N PRO A 447 -33.60 -31.99 9.24
CA PRO A 447 -34.94 -31.53 9.58
C PRO A 447 -35.64 -30.71 8.49
N THR A 448 -34.94 -29.96 7.67
CA THR A 448 -35.53 -29.17 6.58
C THR A 448 -36.18 -30.04 5.50
N ALA A 449 -35.89 -31.34 5.45
CA ALA A 449 -36.61 -32.29 4.56
C ALA A 449 -38.12 -32.34 4.87
N LEU A 450 -38.52 -32.12 6.13
CA LEU A 450 -39.91 -32.04 6.56
C LEU A 450 -40.63 -30.77 6.09
N LEU A 451 -39.89 -29.79 5.58
CA LEU A 451 -40.44 -28.52 5.06
C LEU A 451 -40.59 -28.50 3.54
N ARG A 452 -40.43 -29.66 2.88
CA ARG A 452 -40.62 -29.78 1.42
C ARG A 452 -42.08 -29.97 1.04
N PRO A 453 -42.51 -29.62 -0.18
CA PRO A 453 -43.82 -29.96 -0.70
C PRO A 453 -44.05 -31.48 -0.71
N PRO A 454 -45.33 -31.92 -0.58
CA PRO A 454 -46.53 -31.11 -0.42
C PRO A 454 -46.64 -30.50 0.99
N PHE A 455 -46.97 -29.19 1.06
CA PHE A 455 -47.12 -28.45 2.32
C PHE A 455 -48.38 -28.81 3.07
N GLY A 456 -48.44 -30.02 3.61
CA GLY A 456 -49.53 -30.49 4.46
C GLY A 456 -49.56 -29.84 5.85
N LYS A 457 -50.35 -30.46 6.77
CA LYS A 457 -50.52 -29.90 8.13
C LYS A 457 -49.22 -29.84 8.92
N LEU A 458 -48.31 -30.82 8.80
CA LEU A 458 -47.05 -30.89 9.54
C LEU A 458 -46.07 -29.78 9.11
N PRO A 459 -45.72 -29.60 7.83
CA PRO A 459 -44.88 -28.47 7.41
C PRO A 459 -45.39 -27.10 7.84
N ARG A 460 -46.72 -26.87 7.72
CA ARG A 460 -47.33 -25.60 8.14
C ARG A 460 -47.23 -25.35 9.65
N ARG A 461 -47.40 -26.38 10.49
CA ARG A 461 -47.20 -26.27 11.95
C ARG A 461 -45.75 -26.00 12.31
N LEU A 462 -44.81 -26.70 11.68
CA LEU A 462 -43.37 -26.48 11.89
C LEU A 462 -42.95 -25.07 11.48
N LEU A 463 -43.40 -24.60 10.32
CA LEU A 463 -43.13 -23.25 9.86
C LEU A 463 -43.68 -22.19 10.82
N LYS A 464 -44.93 -22.38 11.32
CA LYS A 464 -45.54 -21.50 12.30
C LYS A 464 -44.74 -21.46 13.61
N LEU A 465 -44.18 -22.59 14.06
CA LEU A 465 -43.35 -22.69 15.25
C LEU A 465 -42.00 -21.98 15.05
N LEU A 466 -41.37 -22.17 13.88
CA LEU A 466 -40.03 -21.65 13.57
C LEU A 466 -40.00 -20.15 13.26
N ILE A 467 -41.07 -19.63 12.64
CA ILE A 467 -41.17 -18.22 12.25
C ILE A 467 -41.71 -17.36 13.41
N GLY A 468 -42.36 -17.97 14.37
CA GLY A 468 -43.09 -17.27 15.40
C GLY A 468 -44.55 -16.90 14.95
N ARG A 469 -45.28 -16.31 15.88
CA ARG A 469 -46.67 -15.83 15.59
C ARG A 469 -46.64 -14.50 14.86
#